data_cd21d9ce50356ba2185d25acaf81dd11
#
_entry.id   cd21d9ce50356ba2185d25acaf81dd11
#
_cell.length_a   1.000
_cell.length_b   1.000
_cell.length_c   1.000
_cell.angle_alpha   90.00
_cell.angle_beta   90.00
_cell.angle_gamma   90.00
#
_symmetry.space_group_name_H-M   'P 1'
#
loop_
_entity.id
_entity.type
_entity.pdbx_description
1 polymer ?
#
loop_
_entity_poly.entity_id
_entity_poly.type
_entity_poly.pdbx_seq_one_letter_code
_entity_poly.pdbx_strand_id
1 'polypeptide(L)'
;MKDEITRRIIELTRDLIIIPSTVNHPRDIDRCIEFVKNHLEETEGVNIQYFNPNGVPSLLALPNGIDHPEVLLAAHLDIVNLPEDAIFTSKIMNEQIHGPGSADMKGPLAILLEIFRKTHAENP
;
A
#
# COMPACT_ATOMS: atom_id res chain seq x y z
N MET A 1 0.16 22.79 -11.08
CA MET A 1 -0.03 21.46 -11.69
C MET A 1 0.76 20.43 -10.90
N LYS A 2 0.14 19.32 -10.58
CA LYS A 2 0.78 18.25 -9.83
C LYS A 2 1.67 17.44 -10.75
N ASP A 3 2.84 17.05 -10.28
CA ASP A 3 3.73 16.18 -11.04
C ASP A 3 3.18 14.73 -11.09
N GLU A 4 3.81 13.90 -11.89
CA GLU A 4 3.39 12.52 -12.12
C GLU A 4 3.41 11.68 -10.84
N ILE A 5 4.45 11.82 -10.01
CA ILE A 5 4.56 11.01 -8.79
C ILE A 5 3.49 11.40 -7.77
N THR A 6 3.20 12.69 -7.64
CA THR A 6 2.15 13.18 -6.74
C THR A 6 0.80 12.63 -7.18
N ARG A 7 0.50 12.67 -8.48
CA ARG A 7 -0.75 12.13 -9.03
C ARG A 7 -0.87 10.63 -8.73
N ARG A 8 0.20 9.88 -8.94
CA ARG A 8 0.21 8.44 -8.68
C ARG A 8 -0.02 8.13 -7.20
N ILE A 9 0.61 8.88 -6.30
CA ILE A 9 0.44 8.70 -4.85
C ILE A 9 -1.02 8.97 -4.46
N ILE A 10 -1.62 10.03 -4.98
CA ILE A 10 -3.02 10.37 -4.69
C ILE A 10 -3.95 9.25 -5.16
N GLU A 11 -3.81 8.81 -6.40
CA GLU A 11 -4.64 7.75 -6.95
C GLU A 11 -4.49 6.45 -6.17
N LEU A 12 -3.25 6.08 -5.87
CA LEU A 12 -2.96 4.85 -5.13
C LEU A 12 -3.54 4.89 -3.72
N THR A 13 -3.41 6.03 -3.03
CA THR A 13 -3.99 6.22 -1.71
C THR A 13 -5.50 6.02 -1.75
N ARG A 14 -6.16 6.63 -2.73
CA ARG A 14 -7.62 6.54 -2.86
C ARG A 14 -8.07 5.13 -3.18
N ASP A 15 -7.33 4.42 -4.03
CA ASP A 15 -7.62 3.02 -4.36
C ASP A 15 -7.49 2.11 -3.13
N LEU A 16 -6.50 2.38 -2.29
CA LEU A 16 -6.30 1.62 -1.05
C LEU A 16 -7.42 1.90 -0.04
N ILE A 17 -7.90 3.13 0.06
CA ILE A 17 -8.96 3.51 1.00
C ILE A 17 -10.26 2.75 0.69
N ILE A 18 -10.56 2.49 -0.57
CA ILE A 18 -11.78 1.79 -0.98
C ILE A 18 -11.84 0.36 -0.41
N ILE A 19 -10.68 -0.25 -0.14
CA ILE A 19 -10.62 -1.60 0.42
C ILE A 19 -10.72 -1.50 1.95
N PRO A 20 -11.84 -1.97 2.57
CA PRO A 20 -12.04 -1.82 4.02
C PRO A 20 -11.26 -2.88 4.81
N SER A 21 -9.94 -2.76 4.81
CA SER A 21 -9.02 -3.75 5.36
C SER A 21 -8.94 -3.68 6.89
N THR A 22 -10.06 -3.90 7.56
CA THR A 22 -10.13 -3.96 9.02
C THR A 22 -9.97 -5.39 9.51
N VAL A 23 -9.58 -5.55 10.77
CA VAL A 23 -9.41 -6.88 11.40
C VAL A 23 -10.73 -7.69 11.35
N ASN A 24 -11.87 -7.02 11.43
CA ASN A 24 -13.17 -7.68 11.35
C ASN A 24 -13.55 -8.15 9.95
N HIS A 25 -12.76 -7.79 8.94
CA HIS A 25 -13.01 -8.13 7.54
C HIS A 25 -11.77 -8.81 6.92
N PRO A 26 -11.48 -10.05 7.34
CA PRO A 26 -10.24 -10.72 6.87
C PRO A 26 -10.16 -10.90 5.36
N ARG A 27 -11.31 -11.04 4.66
CA ARG A 27 -11.31 -11.12 3.20
C ARG A 27 -10.86 -9.81 2.56
N ASP A 28 -11.17 -8.68 3.18
CA ASP A 28 -10.76 -7.38 2.68
C ASP A 28 -9.27 -7.12 2.99
N ILE A 29 -8.75 -7.68 4.06
CA ILE A 29 -7.32 -7.69 4.30
C ILE A 29 -6.61 -8.45 3.19
N ASP A 30 -7.12 -9.63 2.83
CA ASP A 30 -6.56 -10.42 1.72
C ASP A 30 -6.66 -9.69 0.39
N ARG A 31 -7.77 -8.98 0.14
CA ARG A 31 -7.92 -8.15 -1.07
C ARG A 31 -6.89 -7.03 -1.10
N CYS A 32 -6.62 -6.41 0.06
CA CYS A 32 -5.63 -5.35 0.14
C CYS A 32 -4.22 -5.88 -0.12
N ILE A 33 -3.88 -7.04 0.43
CA ILE A 33 -2.62 -7.74 0.16
C ILE A 33 -2.47 -8.02 -1.33
N GLU A 34 -3.52 -8.54 -1.97
CA GLU A 34 -3.49 -8.85 -3.40
C GLU A 34 -3.34 -7.58 -4.23
N PHE A 35 -4.01 -6.50 -3.85
CA PHE A 35 -3.88 -5.21 -4.52
C PHE A 35 -2.42 -4.71 -4.47
N VAL A 36 -1.80 -4.75 -3.29
CA VAL A 36 -0.41 -4.31 -3.12
C VAL A 36 0.55 -5.21 -3.89
N LYS A 37 0.32 -6.52 -3.85
CA LYS A 37 1.12 -7.47 -4.62
C LYS A 37 1.07 -7.16 -6.11
N ASN A 38 -0.13 -6.96 -6.66
CA ASN A 38 -0.30 -6.64 -8.07
C ASN A 38 0.39 -5.32 -8.44
N HIS A 39 0.32 -4.34 -7.55
CA HIS A 39 1.00 -3.06 -7.76
C HIS A 39 2.53 -3.25 -7.81
N LEU A 40 3.07 -4.04 -6.89
CA LEU A 40 4.51 -4.33 -6.86
C LEU A 40 4.97 -5.12 -8.08
N GLU A 41 4.12 -6.02 -8.59
CA GLU A 41 4.43 -6.82 -9.79
C GLU A 41 4.52 -6.00 -11.07
N GLU A 42 3.98 -4.78 -11.08
CA GLU A 42 4.12 -3.88 -12.23
C GLU A 42 5.57 -3.43 -12.44
N THR A 43 6.40 -3.52 -11.42
CA THR A 43 7.83 -3.19 -11.51
C THR A 43 8.61 -4.45 -11.85
N GLU A 44 9.31 -4.44 -12.97
CA GLU A 44 10.14 -5.57 -13.39
C GLU A 44 11.32 -5.77 -12.44
N GLY A 45 11.78 -7.01 -12.33
CA GLY A 45 12.97 -7.33 -11.55
C GLY A 45 12.75 -7.32 -10.03
N VAL A 46 11.51 -7.53 -9.60
CA VAL A 46 11.16 -7.58 -8.18
C VAL A 46 10.73 -9.00 -7.81
N ASN A 47 11.30 -9.52 -6.73
CA ASN A 47 10.89 -10.79 -6.15
C ASN A 47 9.94 -10.52 -4.99
N ILE A 48 8.74 -11.10 -5.05
CA ILE A 48 7.73 -10.93 -4.01
C ILE A 48 7.53 -12.24 -3.28
N GLN A 49 7.66 -12.19 -1.96
CA GLN A 49 7.47 -13.33 -1.08
C GLN A 49 6.26 -13.09 -0.19
N TYR A 50 5.41 -14.10 -0.08
CA TYR A 50 4.23 -14.05 0.77
C TYR A 50 4.46 -14.88 2.02
N PHE A 51 4.08 -14.31 3.16
CA PHE A 51 4.15 -14.97 4.46
C PHE A 51 2.79 -14.86 5.14
N ASN A 52 2.48 -15.85 5.97
CA ASN A 52 1.21 -15.83 6.72
C ASN A 52 1.44 -16.36 8.15
N PRO A 53 2.36 -15.74 8.90
CA PRO A 53 2.64 -16.20 10.27
C PRO A 53 1.42 -15.98 11.16
N ASN A 54 0.97 -17.04 11.81
CA ASN A 54 -0.18 -17.01 12.72
C ASN A 54 -1.45 -16.42 12.10
N GLY A 55 -1.62 -16.61 10.78
CA GLY A 55 -2.79 -16.09 10.08
C GLY A 55 -2.71 -14.61 9.71
N VAL A 56 -1.56 -13.97 9.89
CA VAL A 56 -1.37 -12.56 9.52
C VAL A 56 -0.66 -12.49 8.16
N PRO A 57 -1.36 -12.09 7.09
CA PRO A 57 -0.74 -12.02 5.78
C PRO A 57 0.31 -10.91 5.71
N SER A 58 1.44 -11.23 5.08
CA SER A 58 2.56 -10.29 4.94
C SER A 58 3.24 -10.49 3.58
N LEU A 59 3.74 -9.40 3.02
CA LEU A 59 4.51 -9.41 1.78
C LEU A 59 5.89 -8.82 2.00
N LEU A 60 6.87 -9.39 1.32
CA LEU A 60 8.21 -8.83 1.23
C LEU A 60 8.58 -8.71 -0.25
N ALA A 61 8.92 -7.50 -0.69
CA ALA A 61 9.37 -7.24 -2.05
C ALA A 61 10.84 -6.86 -2.04
N LEU A 62 11.64 -7.58 -2.79
CA LEU A 62 13.07 -7.35 -2.91
C LEU A 62 13.45 -7.24 -4.40
N PRO A 63 14.38 -6.36 -4.75
CA PRO A 63 14.98 -6.42 -6.09
C PRO A 63 15.63 -7.79 -6.31
N ASN A 64 15.55 -8.31 -7.53
CA ASN A 64 16.15 -9.60 -7.85
C ASN A 64 17.65 -9.59 -7.55
N GLY A 65 18.12 -10.64 -6.90
CA GLY A 65 19.54 -10.80 -6.56
C GLY A 65 19.99 -10.05 -5.31
N ILE A 66 19.07 -9.36 -4.62
CA ILE A 66 19.39 -8.66 -3.38
C ILE A 66 18.87 -9.46 -2.20
N ASP A 67 19.79 -9.96 -1.36
CA ASP A 67 19.45 -10.73 -0.15
C ASP A 67 19.56 -9.88 1.12
N HIS A 68 20.40 -8.84 1.08
CA HIS A 68 20.68 -8.01 2.24
C HIS A 68 20.53 -6.53 1.87
N PRO A 69 19.28 -6.01 1.85
CA PRO A 69 19.07 -4.61 1.54
C PRO A 69 19.62 -3.71 2.66
N GLU A 70 20.11 -2.54 2.28
CA GLU A 70 20.61 -1.56 3.26
C GLU A 70 19.47 -0.83 3.96
N VAL A 71 18.34 -0.66 3.29
CA VAL A 71 17.17 0.05 3.82
C VAL A 71 15.94 -0.83 3.67
N LEU A 72 15.18 -0.97 4.74
CA LEU A 72 13.90 -1.66 4.72
C LEU A 72 12.78 -0.63 4.91
N LEU A 73 11.87 -0.58 3.94
CA LEU A 73 10.65 0.22 4.04
C LEU A 73 9.55 -0.68 4.60
N ALA A 74 8.94 -0.27 5.69
CA ALA A 74 7.92 -1.10 6.36
C ALA A 74 6.61 -0.32 6.51
N ALA A 75 5.50 -1.03 6.29
CA ALA A 75 4.17 -0.46 6.42
C ALA A 75 3.18 -1.54 6.81
N HIS A 76 2.01 -1.13 7.30
CA HIS A 76 0.88 -2.04 7.51
C HIS A 76 -0.27 -1.65 6.58
N LEU A 77 -1.11 -2.64 6.28
CA LEU A 77 -2.22 -2.47 5.34
C LEU A 77 -3.58 -2.39 6.05
N ASP A 78 -3.63 -2.90 7.27
CA ASP A 78 -4.86 -2.91 8.04
C ASP A 78 -5.16 -1.53 8.61
N ILE A 79 -6.43 -1.29 8.86
CA ILE A 79 -6.91 -0.09 9.53
C ILE A 79 -7.75 -0.49 10.75
N VAL A 80 -7.98 0.45 11.66
CA VAL A 80 -8.79 0.21 12.85
C VAL A 80 -10.22 -0.16 12.45
N ASN A 81 -10.87 -0.97 13.30
CA ASN A 81 -12.27 -1.28 13.09
C ASN A 81 -13.12 -0.02 13.22
N LEU A 82 -14.08 0.11 12.33
CA LEU A 82 -15.01 1.23 12.28
C LEU A 82 -16.43 0.70 12.43
N PRO A 83 -17.40 1.58 12.76
CA PRO A 83 -18.81 1.16 12.77
C PRO A 83 -19.22 0.55 11.43
N GLU A 84 -20.20 -0.37 11.45
CA GLU A 84 -20.64 -1.08 10.24
C GLU A 84 -21.18 -0.17 9.15
N ASP A 85 -21.68 1.01 9.52
CA ASP A 85 -22.18 2.01 8.58
C ASP A 85 -21.08 2.93 8.04
N ALA A 86 -19.83 2.68 8.39
CA ALA A 86 -18.72 3.49 7.90
C ALA A 86 -18.58 3.37 6.38
N ILE A 87 -18.26 4.48 5.74
CA ILE A 87 -18.11 4.57 4.29
C ILE A 87 -16.63 4.64 3.94
N PHE A 88 -16.17 3.66 3.15
CA PHE A 88 -14.77 3.54 2.75
C PHE A 88 -14.53 4.21 1.39
N THR A 89 -14.76 5.50 1.35
CA THR A 89 -14.47 6.34 0.19
C THR A 89 -13.62 7.52 0.64
N SER A 90 -13.01 8.20 -0.31
CA SER A 90 -12.17 9.35 0.00
C SER A 90 -12.71 10.63 -0.66
N LYS A 91 -12.37 11.75 -0.06
CA LYS A 91 -12.64 13.08 -0.62
C LYS A 91 -11.36 13.89 -0.57
N ILE A 92 -11.16 14.72 -1.58
CA ILE A 92 -10.04 15.66 -1.58
C ILE A 92 -10.62 17.04 -1.25
N MET A 93 -10.15 17.60 -0.13
CA MET A 93 -10.57 18.91 0.35
C MET A 93 -9.36 19.62 0.95
N ASN A 94 -9.19 20.91 0.62
CA ASN A 94 -8.09 21.71 1.17
C ASN A 94 -6.72 21.03 1.02
N GLU A 95 -6.48 20.42 -0.16
CA GLU A 95 -5.23 19.74 -0.49
C GLU A 95 -4.93 18.54 0.43
N GLN A 96 -5.98 17.95 1.00
CA GLN A 96 -5.87 16.77 1.88
C GLN A 96 -6.80 15.67 1.37
N ILE A 97 -6.39 14.43 1.58
CA ILE A 97 -7.22 13.26 1.31
C ILE A 97 -7.91 12.85 2.60
N HIS A 98 -9.23 12.93 2.62
CA HIS A 98 -10.04 12.55 3.76
C HIS A 98 -10.69 11.20 3.50
N GLY A 99 -10.47 10.25 4.38
CA GLY A 99 -11.07 8.92 4.29
C GLY A 99 -10.50 7.97 5.32
N PRO A 100 -11.18 6.84 5.60
CA PRO A 100 -10.71 5.88 6.58
C PRO A 100 -9.33 5.34 6.23
N GLY A 101 -8.39 5.44 7.18
CA GLY A 101 -7.03 4.95 7.01
C GLY A 101 -6.12 5.84 6.17
N SER A 102 -6.57 7.03 5.77
CA SER A 102 -5.76 7.93 4.93
C SER A 102 -4.43 8.30 5.58
N ALA A 103 -4.44 8.59 6.86
CA ALA A 103 -3.23 8.96 7.61
C ALA A 103 -2.50 7.75 8.20
N ASP A 104 -3.23 6.70 8.56
CA ASP A 104 -2.69 5.53 9.25
C ASP A 104 -3.19 4.23 8.62
N MET A 105 -2.51 3.70 7.61
CA MET A 105 -1.36 4.39 7.02
C MET A 105 -1.37 4.25 5.49
N LYS A 106 -2.56 4.33 4.86
CA LYS A 106 -2.67 4.12 3.41
C LYS A 106 -2.01 5.22 2.58
N GLY A 107 -2.02 6.46 3.08
CA GLY A 107 -1.24 7.54 2.46
C GLY A 107 0.26 7.28 2.53
N PRO A 108 0.82 7.10 3.72
CA PRO A 108 2.22 6.72 3.85
C PRO A 108 2.58 5.43 3.10
N LEU A 109 1.71 4.42 3.09
CA LEU A 109 1.93 3.20 2.31
C LEU A 109 2.08 3.50 0.82
N ALA A 110 1.19 4.32 0.27
CA ALA A 110 1.27 4.71 -1.14
C ALA A 110 2.58 5.43 -1.45
N ILE A 111 3.03 6.29 -0.55
CA ILE A 111 4.32 6.97 -0.69
C ILE A 111 5.47 5.96 -0.72
N LEU A 112 5.48 5.01 0.20
CA LEU A 112 6.54 4.00 0.26
C LEU A 112 6.56 3.12 -1.00
N LEU A 113 5.40 2.73 -1.49
CA LEU A 113 5.29 1.95 -2.71
C LEU A 113 5.86 2.70 -3.92
N GLU A 114 5.57 4.00 -4.03
CA GLU A 114 6.07 4.80 -5.13
C GLU A 114 7.57 5.13 -4.99
N ILE A 115 8.07 5.30 -3.77
CA ILE A 115 9.51 5.45 -3.53
C ILE A 115 10.23 4.17 -3.97
N PHE A 116 9.73 3.01 -3.60
CA PHE A 116 10.32 1.73 -3.99
C PHE A 116 10.35 1.58 -5.51
N ARG A 117 9.23 1.83 -6.17
CA ARG A 117 9.12 1.74 -7.62
C ARG A 117 10.11 2.67 -8.32
N LYS A 118 10.14 3.93 -7.90
CA LYS A 118 11.00 4.95 -8.53
C LYS A 118 12.48 4.64 -8.30
N THR A 119 12.85 4.29 -7.08
CA THR A 119 14.24 3.95 -6.75
C THR A 119 14.71 2.73 -7.54
N HIS A 120 13.87 1.71 -7.65
CA HIS A 120 14.21 0.51 -8.40
C HIS A 120 14.35 0.81 -9.91
N ALA A 121 13.49 1.66 -10.45
CA ALA A 121 13.56 2.04 -11.85
C ALA A 121 14.83 2.85 -12.18
N GLU A 122 15.30 3.65 -11.23
CA GLU A 122 16.51 4.47 -11.40
C GLU A 122 17.80 3.67 -11.14
N ASN A 123 17.72 2.61 -10.32
CA ASN A 123 18.88 1.79 -9.93
C ASN A 123 18.53 0.31 -10.06
N PRO A 124 18.31 -0.19 -11.29
CA PRO A 124 17.91 -1.56 -11.52
C PRO A 124 18.97 -2.59 -11.18
#